data_a0bf13aeb91904102a66796410b7bfd8
#
_entry.id   a0bf13aeb91904102a66796410b7bfd8
#
_cell.length_a   1.000
_cell.length_b   1.000
_cell.length_c   1.000
_cell.angle_alpha   90.00
_cell.angle_beta   90.00
_cell.angle_gamma   90.00
#
_symmetry.space_group_name_H-M   'P 1'
#
loop_
_entity.id
_entity.type
_entity.pdbx_description
1 polymer ?
#
loop_
_entity_poly.entity_id
_entity_poly.type
_entity_poly.pdbx_seq_one_letter_code
_entity_poly.pdbx_strand_id
1 'polypeptide(L)'
;MSLEDKTMKLNEQRFATIVILCNVLDTEEGVTDHIKSAICASLINMLERSMNDDDTGLVNLINNSIDNFCTKVEEQRGIENYRDTLSETVNLAKKLVDELNTKARRIKEGEDILKGICLN
;
A
#
# COMPACT_ATOMS: atom_id res chain seq x y z
N MET A 1 4.48 22.82 -19.98
CA MET A 1 5.27 21.91 -19.13
C MET A 1 5.69 20.69 -19.93
N SER A 2 6.95 20.33 -19.82
CA SER A 2 7.42 19.08 -20.42
C SER A 2 6.93 17.86 -19.64
N LEU A 3 6.97 16.71 -20.27
CA LEU A 3 6.61 15.43 -19.62
C LEU A 3 7.56 15.14 -18.45
N GLU A 4 8.83 15.50 -18.58
CA GLU A 4 9.84 15.34 -17.54
C GLU A 4 9.50 16.15 -16.29
N ASP A 5 9.07 17.39 -16.44
CA ASP A 5 8.68 18.27 -15.30
C ASP A 5 7.49 17.69 -14.54
N LYS A 6 6.50 17.14 -15.24
CA LYS A 6 5.35 16.49 -14.62
C LYS A 6 5.77 15.23 -13.84
N THR A 7 6.67 14.44 -14.39
CA THR A 7 7.19 13.23 -13.74
C THR A 7 7.98 13.57 -12.49
N MET A 8 8.82 14.61 -12.54
CA MET A 8 9.56 15.08 -11.37
C MET A 8 8.64 15.57 -10.25
N LYS A 9 7.59 16.33 -10.58
CA LYS A 9 6.60 16.78 -9.58
C LYS A 9 5.87 15.62 -8.91
N LEU A 10 5.48 14.60 -9.67
CA LEU A 10 4.84 13.41 -9.14
C LEU A 10 5.77 12.66 -8.18
N ASN A 11 7.05 12.53 -8.54
CA ASN A 11 8.04 11.87 -7.70
C ASN A 11 8.29 12.66 -6.39
N GLU A 12 8.35 14.00 -6.46
CA GLU A 12 8.48 14.85 -5.29
C GLU A 12 7.28 14.73 -4.36
N GLN A 13 6.06 14.74 -4.90
CA GLN A 13 4.84 14.57 -4.13
C GLN A 13 4.78 13.20 -3.46
N ARG A 14 5.17 12.17 -4.19
CA ARG A 14 5.25 10.80 -3.66
C ARG A 14 6.25 10.72 -2.52
N PHE A 15 7.44 11.28 -2.69
CA PHE A 15 8.47 11.34 -1.66
C PHE A 15 7.95 12.05 -0.41
N ALA A 16 7.34 13.22 -0.57
CA ALA A 16 6.78 13.99 0.55
C ALA A 16 5.69 13.19 1.28
N THR A 17 4.81 12.53 0.54
CA THR A 17 3.75 11.69 1.11
C THR A 17 4.33 10.56 1.95
N ILE A 18 5.33 9.86 1.45
CA ILE A 18 5.99 8.77 2.16
C ILE A 18 6.66 9.27 3.45
N VAL A 19 7.36 10.39 3.39
CA VAL A 19 8.00 11.00 4.56
C VAL A 19 6.96 11.36 5.63
N ILE A 20 5.83 11.94 5.22
CA ILE A 20 4.73 12.27 6.13
C ILE A 20 4.17 11.01 6.79
N LEU A 21 3.92 9.96 6.02
CA LEU A 21 3.41 8.69 6.55
C LEU A 21 4.38 8.06 7.55
N CYS A 22 5.67 8.08 7.26
CA CYS A 22 6.69 7.59 8.18
C CYS A 22 6.73 8.42 9.49
N ASN A 23 6.61 9.74 9.38
CA ASN A 23 6.54 10.61 10.55
C ASN A 23 5.31 10.32 11.42
N VAL A 24 4.16 10.09 10.82
CA VAL A 24 2.94 9.72 11.55
C VAL A 24 3.15 8.43 12.34
N LEU A 25 3.80 7.43 11.74
CA LEU A 25 4.12 6.18 12.44
C LEU A 25 5.05 6.39 13.63
N ASP A 26 6.04 7.27 13.48
CA ASP A 26 7.10 7.44 14.47
C ASP A 26 6.72 8.37 15.62
N THR A 27 5.90 9.41 15.38
CA THR A 27 5.77 10.54 16.31
C THR A 27 4.35 10.86 16.78
N GLU A 28 3.31 10.47 16.05
CA GLU A 28 1.94 10.88 16.37
C GLU A 28 1.31 10.04 17.48
N GLU A 29 1.13 10.65 18.66
CA GLU A 29 0.49 10.01 19.81
C GLU A 29 -1.04 9.97 19.69
N GLY A 30 -1.63 10.92 18.97
CA GLY A 30 -3.09 11.02 18.82
C GLY A 30 -3.69 10.09 17.77
N VAL A 31 -2.86 9.36 17.02
CA VAL A 31 -3.31 8.46 15.97
C VAL A 31 -3.44 7.03 16.54
N THR A 32 -4.58 6.39 16.31
CA THR A 32 -4.85 5.05 16.83
C THR A 32 -3.95 3.99 16.17
N ASP A 33 -3.75 2.87 16.86
CA ASP A 33 -2.99 1.73 16.33
C ASP A 33 -3.61 1.17 15.06
N HIS A 34 -4.94 1.20 14.92
CA HIS A 34 -5.61 0.77 13.69
C HIS A 34 -5.21 1.61 12.49
N ILE A 35 -5.17 2.93 12.66
CA ILE A 35 -4.75 3.85 11.58
C ILE A 35 -3.27 3.64 11.26
N LYS A 36 -2.43 3.52 12.27
CA LYS A 36 -1.00 3.25 12.10
C LYS A 36 -0.75 1.92 11.40
N SER A 37 -1.52 0.88 11.73
CA SER A 37 -1.43 -0.42 11.06
C SER A 37 -1.82 -0.33 9.58
N ALA A 38 -2.87 0.45 9.26
CA ALA A 38 -3.27 0.70 7.88
C ALA A 38 -2.19 1.46 7.09
N ILE A 39 -1.56 2.45 7.70
CA ILE A 39 -0.43 3.19 7.10
C ILE A 39 0.74 2.23 6.86
N CYS A 40 1.06 1.39 7.84
CA CYS A 40 2.12 0.40 7.74
C CYS A 40 1.87 -0.59 6.60
N ALA A 41 0.65 -1.10 6.47
CA ALA A 41 0.25 -1.98 5.38
C ALA A 41 0.38 -1.30 4.01
N SER A 42 0.01 -0.02 3.92
CA SER A 42 0.18 0.77 2.70
C SER A 42 1.65 0.94 2.32
N LEU A 43 2.51 1.19 3.30
CA LEU A 43 3.95 1.31 3.08
C LEU A 43 4.56 -0.03 2.63
N ILE A 44 4.17 -1.14 3.23
CA ILE A 44 4.59 -2.49 2.81
C ILE A 44 4.19 -2.74 1.35
N ASN A 45 2.97 -2.39 0.99
CA ASN A 45 2.49 -2.53 -0.38
C ASN A 45 3.33 -1.69 -1.36
N MET A 46 3.69 -0.47 -0.99
CA MET A 46 4.56 0.39 -1.80
C MET A 46 5.94 -0.23 -2.00
N LEU A 47 6.54 -0.79 -0.95
CA LEU A 47 7.84 -1.45 -1.03
C LEU A 47 7.83 -2.61 -2.02
N GLU A 48 6.76 -3.40 -2.01
CA GLU A 48 6.66 -4.57 -2.88
C GLU A 48 6.37 -4.23 -4.34
N ARG A 49 5.65 -3.14 -4.61
CA ARG A 49 5.11 -2.87 -5.96
C ARG A 49 5.75 -1.71 -6.72
N SER A 50 6.19 -0.69 -6.03
CA SER A 50 6.47 0.58 -6.68
C SER A 50 7.84 1.17 -6.40
N MET A 51 8.67 0.54 -5.59
CA MET A 51 10.02 1.03 -5.31
C MET A 51 11.01 0.47 -6.32
N ASN A 52 11.86 1.34 -6.83
CA ASN A 52 12.97 0.98 -7.70
C ASN A 52 14.23 0.77 -6.87
N ASP A 53 15.20 0.03 -7.40
CA ASP A 53 16.49 -0.22 -6.75
C ASP A 53 17.25 1.09 -6.43
N ASP A 54 16.97 2.16 -7.19
CA ASP A 54 17.60 3.48 -7.00
C ASP A 54 17.05 4.24 -5.77
N ASP A 55 15.96 3.79 -5.17
CA ASP A 55 15.30 4.44 -4.03
C ASP A 55 15.81 3.94 -2.66
N THR A 56 17.05 3.51 -2.58
CA THR A 56 17.64 2.86 -1.38
C THR A 56 17.42 3.65 -0.09
N GLY A 57 17.66 4.96 -0.12
CA GLY A 57 17.46 5.82 1.07
C GLY A 57 16.02 5.85 1.55
N LEU A 58 15.07 5.94 0.63
CA LEU A 58 13.64 5.95 0.92
C LEU A 58 13.16 4.57 1.40
N VAL A 59 13.63 3.51 0.78
CA VAL A 59 13.36 2.11 1.19
C VAL A 59 13.84 1.88 2.62
N ASN A 60 15.03 2.34 2.97
CA ASN A 60 15.56 2.23 4.33
C ASN A 60 14.73 3.01 5.35
N LEU A 61 14.30 4.23 5.01
CA LEU A 61 13.42 5.02 5.87
C LEU A 61 12.10 4.30 6.13
N ILE A 62 11.47 3.78 5.10
CA ILE A 62 10.21 3.06 5.22
C ILE A 62 10.38 1.80 6.08
N ASN A 63 11.41 1.00 5.80
CA ASN A 63 11.67 -0.23 6.58
C ASN A 63 11.92 0.07 8.06
N ASN A 64 12.69 1.11 8.36
CA ASN A 64 12.95 1.51 9.74
C ASN A 64 11.68 1.95 10.46
N SER A 65 10.83 2.74 9.81
CA SER A 65 9.56 3.19 10.38
C SER A 65 8.60 2.03 10.64
N ILE A 66 8.51 1.09 9.69
CA ILE A 66 7.69 -0.11 9.84
C ILE A 66 8.19 -0.96 10.99
N ASP A 67 9.49 -1.24 11.05
CA ASP A 67 10.08 -2.09 12.08
C ASP A 67 9.93 -1.48 13.47
N ASN A 68 10.13 -0.18 13.62
CA ASN A 68 9.94 0.53 14.88
C ASN A 68 8.49 0.45 15.38
N PHE A 69 7.53 0.66 14.49
CA PHE A 69 6.12 0.54 14.82
C PHE A 69 5.74 -0.88 15.20
N CYS A 70 6.14 -1.86 14.40
CA CYS A 70 5.84 -3.27 14.65
C CYS A 70 6.45 -3.75 15.97
N THR A 71 7.68 -3.34 16.28
CA THR A 71 8.34 -3.67 17.54
C THR A 71 7.57 -3.11 18.74
N LYS A 72 7.09 -1.88 18.64
CA LYS A 72 6.26 -1.27 19.71
C LYS A 72 4.96 -2.06 19.94
N VAL A 73 4.28 -2.45 18.87
CA VAL A 73 3.03 -3.24 18.97
C VAL A 73 3.31 -4.61 19.58
N GLU A 74 4.38 -5.27 19.16
CA GLU A 74 4.79 -6.57 19.70
C GLU A 74 5.05 -6.49 21.20
N GLU A 75 5.79 -5.48 21.66
CA GLU A 75 6.08 -5.25 23.07
C GLU A 75 4.84 -4.93 23.88
N GLN A 76 3.98 -4.04 23.39
CA GLN A 76 2.78 -3.59 24.11
C GLN A 76 1.69 -4.66 24.22
N ARG A 77 1.56 -5.50 23.19
CA ARG A 77 0.48 -6.48 23.10
C ARG A 77 0.93 -7.92 23.34
N GLY A 78 2.23 -8.18 23.47
CA GLY A 78 2.76 -9.53 23.62
C GLY A 78 2.57 -10.40 22.38
N ILE A 79 2.59 -9.79 21.20
CA ILE A 79 2.44 -10.47 19.90
C ILE A 79 3.82 -10.62 19.28
N GLU A 80 4.07 -11.75 18.62
CA GLU A 80 5.29 -11.97 17.84
C GLU A 80 5.01 -11.85 16.34
N ASN A 81 6.03 -11.45 15.57
CA ASN A 81 5.98 -11.42 14.11
C ASN A 81 4.87 -10.55 13.52
N TYR A 82 4.60 -9.39 14.13
CA TYR A 82 3.54 -8.50 13.69
C TYR A 82 3.73 -7.99 12.27
N ARG A 83 4.97 -7.71 11.86
CA ARG A 83 5.28 -7.31 10.48
C ARG A 83 4.90 -8.38 9.47
N ASP A 84 5.20 -9.64 9.75
CA ASP A 84 4.84 -10.77 8.88
C ASP A 84 3.33 -10.91 8.76
N THR A 85 2.61 -10.73 9.86
CA THR A 85 1.14 -10.72 9.88
C THR A 85 0.58 -9.61 8.99
N LEU A 86 1.16 -8.41 9.05
CA LEU A 86 0.75 -7.30 8.17
C LEU A 86 1.04 -7.61 6.70
N SER A 87 2.19 -8.20 6.40
CA SER A 87 2.55 -8.59 5.02
C SER A 87 1.59 -9.64 4.46
N GLU A 88 1.21 -10.63 5.26
CA GLU A 88 0.22 -11.64 4.89
C GLU A 88 -1.15 -11.01 4.62
N THR A 89 -1.55 -10.05 5.46
CA THR A 89 -2.81 -9.31 5.29
C THR A 89 -2.80 -8.52 3.98
N VAL A 90 -1.71 -7.84 3.66
CA VAL A 90 -1.54 -7.12 2.40
C VAL A 90 -1.67 -8.07 1.21
N ASN A 91 -1.01 -9.22 1.26
CA ASN A 91 -1.06 -10.22 0.19
C ASN A 91 -2.47 -10.79 0.00
N LEU A 92 -3.18 -11.06 1.09
CA LEU A 92 -4.56 -11.51 1.06
C LEU A 92 -5.48 -10.45 0.45
N ALA A 93 -5.31 -9.19 0.82
CA ALA A 93 -6.08 -8.07 0.27
C ALA A 93 -5.87 -7.94 -1.24
N LYS A 94 -4.63 -8.09 -1.72
CA LYS A 94 -4.30 -8.10 -3.15
C LYS A 94 -5.05 -9.21 -3.89
N LYS A 95 -5.05 -10.40 -3.32
CA LYS A 95 -5.72 -11.57 -3.90
C LYS A 95 -7.23 -11.34 -4.03
N LEU A 96 -7.85 -10.77 -2.99
CA LEU A 96 -9.26 -10.44 -3.00
C LEU A 96 -9.60 -9.37 -4.05
N VAL A 97 -8.77 -8.34 -4.18
CA VAL A 97 -8.95 -7.30 -5.20
C VAL A 97 -8.85 -7.89 -6.60
N ASP A 98 -7.87 -8.75 -6.84
CA ASP A 98 -7.70 -9.41 -8.14
C ASP A 98 -8.89 -10.30 -8.48
N GLU A 99 -9.42 -11.04 -7.51
CA GLU A 99 -10.62 -11.87 -7.67
C GLU A 99 -11.86 -11.01 -7.99
N LEU A 100 -12.05 -9.90 -7.28
CA LEU A 100 -13.15 -8.97 -7.53
C LEU A 100 -13.06 -8.35 -8.93
N ASN A 101 -11.86 -7.93 -9.34
CA ASN A 101 -11.64 -7.39 -10.68
C ASN A 101 -11.91 -8.43 -11.76
N THR A 102 -11.55 -9.68 -11.53
CA THR A 102 -11.84 -10.78 -12.46
C THR A 102 -13.34 -11.01 -12.58
N LYS A 103 -14.06 -11.02 -11.47
CA LYS A 103 -15.53 -11.16 -11.46
C LYS A 103 -16.21 -9.99 -12.18
N ALA A 104 -15.78 -8.76 -11.91
CA ALA A 104 -16.33 -7.57 -12.55
C ALA A 104 -16.12 -7.63 -14.06
N ARG A 105 -14.94 -8.05 -14.52
CA ARG A 105 -14.65 -8.21 -15.95
C ARG A 105 -15.54 -9.28 -16.61
N ARG A 106 -15.74 -10.42 -15.95
CA ARG A 106 -16.61 -11.50 -16.44
C ARG A 106 -18.07 -11.05 -16.56
N ILE A 107 -18.56 -10.30 -15.60
CA ILE A 107 -19.91 -9.73 -15.62
C ILE A 107 -20.05 -8.78 -16.81
N LYS A 108 -19.08 -7.89 -17.02
CA LYS A 108 -19.06 -6.95 -18.12
C LYS A 108 -19.06 -7.67 -19.47
N GLU A 109 -18.22 -8.70 -19.63
CA GLU A 109 -18.17 -9.53 -20.85
C GLU A 109 -19.52 -10.19 -21.13
N GLY A 110 -20.16 -10.72 -20.10
CA GLY A 110 -21.52 -11.30 -20.20
C GLY A 110 -22.55 -10.28 -20.61
N GLU A 111 -22.52 -9.06 -20.08
CA GLU A 111 -23.41 -7.97 -20.46
C GLU A 111 -23.19 -7.56 -21.92
N ASP A 112 -21.94 -7.45 -22.36
CA ASP A 112 -21.61 -7.11 -23.75
C ASP A 112 -22.12 -8.16 -24.74
N ILE A 113 -22.00 -9.45 -24.40
CA ILE A 113 -22.55 -10.56 -25.20
C ILE A 113 -24.08 -10.45 -25.29
N LEU A 114 -24.76 -10.21 -24.19
CA LEU A 114 -26.22 -10.05 -24.16
C LEU A 114 -26.68 -8.85 -24.99
N LYS A 115 -25.98 -7.72 -24.93
CA LYS A 115 -26.24 -6.55 -25.74
C LYS A 115 -26.08 -6.87 -27.24
N GLY A 116 -25.04 -7.63 -27.61
CA GLY A 116 -24.81 -8.06 -28.98
C GLY A 116 -25.95 -8.95 -29.49
N ILE A 117 -26.46 -9.84 -28.66
CA ILE A 117 -27.60 -10.71 -29.00
C ILE A 117 -28.90 -9.90 -29.15
N CYS A 118 -29.15 -8.95 -28.29
CA CYS A 118 -30.35 -8.12 -28.32
C CYS A 118 -30.39 -7.12 -29.51
N LEU A 119 -29.22 -6.75 -30.05
CA LEU A 119 -29.10 -5.82 -31.17
C LEU A 119 -29.20 -6.50 -32.53
N ASN A 120 -29.17 -7.78 -32.58
CA ASN A 120 -29.34 -8.58 -33.79
C ASN A 120 -30.77 -9.12 -33.90
#